data_f6dc6d8cb34a9482cc56d1b816fac4b0
#
_entry.id   f6dc6d8cb34a9482cc56d1b816fac4b0
#
_cell.length_a   1.000
_cell.length_b   1.000
_cell.length_c   1.000
_cell.angle_alpha   90.00
_cell.angle_beta   90.00
_cell.angle_gamma   90.00
#
_symmetry.space_group_name_H-M   'P 1'
#
loop_
_entity.id
_entity.type
_entity.pdbx_description
1 polymer ?
#
loop_
_entity_poly.entity_id
_entity_poly.type
_entity_poly.pdbx_seq_one_letter_code
_entity_poly.pdbx_strand_id
1 'polypeptide(L)'
;MLTLSALRWGKPYKSLEAQEVVHFDTGEPIAKIGNVNGGMLQLDMKHAPRARAVLREIPPSDLLERCKKAADLFENGDLPVGDGIQSVDDFIHQQSASTGLPEHMCRSNMKKNSFVLANMDKILAALTRGLDLNIFTRGHGEEGRGVTVSYQCQSPVLGAVLPNNSPGVHTLWLPAIPLQVGLLLKPGSQEPWTPYRMAAAFMAAGIPGEAIAMYPGGHDVGQTLLTRCQRSMIFGSAQTVEQYAGNPRVQAHGPGFSKILFGDDVVDRWEDYLELMVESIFSNSGRSCINCSGIWASRHTEEIAKALAERLGPVDVLPPQDSNAGLAAFTNAKMATGTWGMVQQDLQDSGVKDMTAGFGERLVERPYCAYLRPVIAHANSPECPVAAKEYMFPFASVVKCSQKEMVNKIGSTLVCTALTSDPQLIDALTESVHVDRLNIGPIPTNRLNWLQPHEGNLTDFLYRSRAYQIAALG
;
A
#
# COMPACT_ATOMS: atom_id res chain seq x y z
N MET A 1 9.27 -26.55 -10.04
CA MET A 1 8.87 -25.14 -10.29
C MET A 1 7.40 -25.02 -9.96
N LEU A 2 7.05 -24.14 -9.03
CA LEU A 2 5.69 -23.96 -8.51
C LEU A 2 4.76 -23.39 -9.59
N THR A 3 3.51 -23.90 -9.65
CA THR A 3 2.47 -23.39 -10.57
C THR A 3 1.33 -22.75 -9.77
N LEU A 4 1.12 -21.45 -9.97
CA LEU A 4 0.04 -20.69 -9.37
C LEU A 4 -1.16 -20.67 -10.33
N SER A 5 -2.20 -21.41 -10.00
CA SER A 5 -3.43 -21.43 -10.79
C SER A 5 -4.34 -20.25 -10.45
N ALA A 6 -5.13 -19.76 -11.40
CA ALA A 6 -6.23 -18.86 -11.09
C ALA A 6 -7.20 -19.53 -10.10
N LEU A 7 -7.82 -18.75 -9.20
CA LEU A 7 -8.84 -19.23 -8.28
C LEU A 7 -10.22 -18.69 -8.70
N ARG A 8 -11.04 -19.57 -9.27
CA ARG A 8 -12.41 -19.24 -9.64
C ARG A 8 -13.33 -19.56 -8.46
N TRP A 9 -13.52 -18.57 -7.60
CA TRP A 9 -14.32 -18.70 -6.37
C TRP A 9 -13.84 -19.89 -5.51
N GLY A 10 -12.56 -19.83 -5.13
CA GLY A 10 -11.89 -20.84 -4.32
C GLY A 10 -11.47 -22.12 -5.04
N LYS A 11 -11.86 -22.31 -6.29
CA LYS A 11 -11.52 -23.50 -7.07
C LYS A 11 -10.32 -23.21 -7.98
N PRO A 12 -9.24 -23.98 -7.89
CA PRO A 12 -8.11 -23.85 -8.81
C PRO A 12 -8.56 -24.08 -10.26
N TYR A 13 -8.11 -23.21 -11.14
CA TYR A 13 -8.33 -23.33 -12.58
C TYR A 13 -7.00 -23.34 -13.32
N LYS A 14 -6.71 -24.46 -13.97
CA LYS A 14 -5.50 -24.61 -14.79
C LYS A 14 -5.71 -23.92 -16.13
N SER A 15 -5.09 -22.77 -16.31
CA SER A 15 -5.13 -22.06 -17.58
C SER A 15 -4.28 -22.74 -18.66
N LEU A 16 -4.66 -22.55 -19.92
CA LEU A 16 -3.86 -22.96 -21.08
C LEU A 16 -2.64 -22.03 -21.27
N GLU A 17 -2.78 -20.77 -20.88
CA GLU A 17 -1.72 -19.76 -20.94
C GLU A 17 -1.13 -19.58 -19.56
N ALA A 18 0.20 -19.46 -19.50
CA ALA A 18 0.90 -19.19 -18.26
C ALA A 18 2.02 -18.17 -18.50
N GLN A 19 2.24 -17.32 -17.52
CA GLN A 19 3.37 -16.38 -17.48
C GLN A 19 4.39 -16.91 -16.48
N GLU A 20 5.68 -16.77 -16.81
CA GLU A 20 6.75 -17.07 -15.87
C GLU A 20 6.98 -15.92 -14.90
N VAL A 21 7.19 -16.27 -13.63
CA VAL A 21 7.76 -15.39 -12.62
C VAL A 21 9.25 -15.67 -12.61
N VAL A 22 10.04 -14.66 -12.89
CA VAL A 22 11.48 -14.81 -13.01
C VAL A 22 12.22 -14.21 -11.81
N HIS A 23 13.37 -14.79 -11.53
CA HIS A 23 14.29 -14.26 -10.52
C HIS A 23 14.88 -12.93 -11.04
N PHE A 24 14.82 -11.88 -10.25
CA PHE A 24 15.18 -10.52 -10.66
C PHE A 24 16.66 -10.35 -11.08
N ASP A 25 17.57 -11.16 -10.52
CA ASP A 25 19.03 -11.03 -10.74
C ASP A 25 19.58 -12.05 -11.72
N THR A 26 18.95 -13.23 -11.86
CA THR A 26 19.42 -14.29 -12.77
C THR A 26 18.59 -14.41 -14.05
N GLY A 27 17.36 -13.90 -14.05
CA GLY A 27 16.40 -14.08 -15.14
C GLY A 27 15.81 -15.49 -15.23
N GLU A 28 16.17 -16.40 -14.31
CA GLU A 28 15.67 -17.78 -14.32
C GLU A 28 14.23 -17.87 -13.84
N PRO A 29 13.39 -18.72 -14.45
CA PRO A 29 12.02 -18.94 -13.97
C PRO A 29 11.99 -19.60 -12.59
N ILE A 30 11.25 -19.01 -11.64
CA ILE A 30 11.04 -19.53 -10.29
C ILE A 30 9.62 -20.11 -10.08
N ALA A 31 8.66 -19.61 -10.83
CA ALA A 31 7.28 -20.12 -10.82
C ALA A 31 6.58 -19.84 -12.15
N LYS A 32 5.39 -20.45 -12.34
CA LYS A 32 4.45 -20.14 -13.41
C LYS A 32 3.12 -19.68 -12.85
N ILE A 33 2.52 -18.66 -13.45
CA ILE A 33 1.18 -18.17 -13.10
C ILE A 33 0.27 -18.44 -14.28
N GLY A 34 -0.84 -19.16 -14.06
CA GLY A 34 -1.85 -19.40 -15.07
C GLY A 34 -2.63 -18.13 -15.36
N ASN A 35 -2.45 -17.54 -16.54
CA ASN A 35 -3.14 -16.33 -16.95
C ASN A 35 -4.56 -16.62 -17.40
N VAL A 36 -5.46 -15.71 -17.14
CA VAL A 36 -6.83 -15.66 -17.64
C VAL A 36 -7.08 -14.36 -18.39
N ASN A 37 -8.20 -14.25 -19.08
CA ASN A 37 -8.60 -13.03 -19.76
C ASN A 37 -9.84 -12.37 -19.11
N GLY A 38 -10.10 -11.12 -19.47
CA GLY A 38 -11.23 -10.35 -18.95
C GLY A 38 -12.59 -10.99 -19.24
N GLY A 39 -12.73 -11.74 -20.36
CA GLY A 39 -13.96 -12.46 -20.70
C GLY A 39 -14.31 -13.55 -19.69
N MET A 40 -13.31 -14.30 -19.19
CA MET A 40 -13.52 -15.30 -18.13
C MET A 40 -13.98 -14.64 -16.84
N LEU A 41 -13.31 -13.57 -16.41
CA LEU A 41 -13.71 -12.81 -15.23
C LEU A 41 -15.14 -12.30 -15.38
N GLN A 42 -15.49 -11.72 -16.53
CA GLN A 42 -16.84 -11.22 -16.79
C GLN A 42 -17.90 -12.31 -16.67
N LEU A 43 -17.65 -13.51 -17.19
CA LEU A 43 -18.57 -14.66 -17.07
C LEU A 43 -18.73 -15.10 -15.60
N ASP A 44 -17.63 -15.05 -14.83
CA ASP A 44 -17.62 -15.49 -13.44
C ASP A 44 -18.25 -14.48 -12.47
N MET A 45 -18.40 -13.21 -12.87
CA MET A 45 -19.07 -12.19 -12.04
C MET A 45 -20.50 -12.54 -11.65
N LYS A 46 -21.19 -13.43 -12.37
CA LYS A 46 -22.50 -13.95 -11.97
C LYS A 46 -22.49 -14.68 -10.62
N HIS A 47 -21.31 -15.14 -10.16
CA HIS A 47 -21.13 -15.81 -8.88
C HIS A 47 -20.77 -14.83 -7.73
N ALA A 48 -20.48 -13.58 -8.02
CA ALA A 48 -20.12 -12.57 -7.00
C ALA A 48 -21.16 -12.44 -5.86
N PRO A 49 -22.50 -12.49 -6.10
CA PRO A 49 -23.47 -12.47 -5.02
C PRO A 49 -23.31 -13.64 -4.04
N ARG A 50 -22.90 -14.83 -4.50
CA ARG A 50 -22.66 -16.01 -3.66
C ARG A 50 -21.51 -15.78 -2.68
N ALA A 51 -20.46 -15.06 -3.10
CA ALA A 51 -19.32 -14.74 -2.25
C ALA A 51 -19.75 -14.01 -0.96
N ARG A 52 -20.64 -13.01 -1.09
CA ARG A 52 -21.23 -12.34 0.06
C ARG A 52 -22.19 -13.25 0.84
N ALA A 53 -23.02 -14.02 0.14
CA ALA A 53 -24.01 -14.87 0.78
C ALA A 53 -23.38 -15.86 1.77
N VAL A 54 -22.29 -16.54 1.37
CA VAL A 54 -21.58 -17.50 2.24
C VAL A 54 -20.93 -16.83 3.46
N LEU A 55 -20.45 -15.61 3.30
CA LEU A 55 -19.89 -14.85 4.43
C LEU A 55 -20.98 -14.40 5.42
N ARG A 56 -22.18 -14.08 4.93
CA ARG A 56 -23.31 -13.68 5.78
C ARG A 56 -23.91 -14.84 6.60
N GLU A 57 -23.63 -16.06 6.24
CA GLU A 57 -23.98 -17.25 7.02
C GLU A 57 -23.13 -17.38 8.29
N ILE A 58 -22.01 -16.63 8.37
CA ILE A 58 -21.04 -16.66 9.47
C ILE A 58 -21.14 -15.36 10.27
N PRO A 59 -21.35 -15.43 11.59
CA PRO A 59 -21.35 -14.23 12.44
C PRO A 59 -20.05 -13.43 12.30
N PRO A 60 -20.10 -12.09 12.36
CA PRO A 60 -18.89 -11.24 12.30
C PRO A 60 -17.85 -11.62 13.36
N SER A 61 -18.26 -11.98 14.60
CA SER A 61 -17.35 -12.47 15.64
C SER A 61 -16.53 -13.67 15.18
N ASP A 62 -17.17 -14.63 14.53
CA ASP A 62 -16.51 -15.85 14.07
C ASP A 62 -15.58 -15.57 12.87
N LEU A 63 -15.97 -14.63 12.00
CA LEU A 63 -15.07 -14.14 10.93
C LEU A 63 -13.82 -13.47 11.51
N LEU A 64 -13.96 -12.70 12.59
CA LEU A 64 -12.82 -12.09 13.28
C LEU A 64 -11.88 -13.15 13.87
N GLU A 65 -12.42 -14.20 14.52
CA GLU A 65 -11.60 -15.30 15.03
C GLU A 65 -10.92 -16.08 13.90
N ARG A 66 -11.57 -16.26 12.76
CA ARG A 66 -10.94 -16.85 11.56
C ARG A 66 -9.85 -15.93 10.98
N CYS A 67 -10.00 -14.61 11.05
CA CYS A 67 -8.94 -13.68 10.68
C CYS A 67 -7.71 -13.81 11.60
N LYS A 68 -7.89 -13.95 12.91
CA LYS A 68 -6.79 -14.20 13.86
C LYS A 68 -6.07 -15.51 13.54
N LYS A 69 -6.82 -16.57 13.26
CA LYS A 69 -6.25 -17.86 12.83
C LYS A 69 -5.51 -17.75 11.50
N ALA A 70 -6.08 -17.00 10.55
CA ALA A 70 -5.43 -16.74 9.26
C ALA A 70 -4.13 -15.94 9.43
N ALA A 71 -4.06 -15.02 10.39
CA ALA A 71 -2.85 -14.29 10.72
C ALA A 71 -1.70 -15.22 11.13
N ASP A 72 -1.98 -16.14 12.06
CA ASP A 72 -1.00 -17.13 12.52
C ASP A 72 -0.57 -18.05 11.38
N LEU A 73 -1.51 -18.59 10.62
CA LEU A 73 -1.22 -19.44 9.47
C LEU A 73 -0.43 -18.72 8.38
N PHE A 74 -0.74 -17.45 8.10
CA PHE A 74 -0.01 -16.65 7.13
C PHE A 74 1.43 -16.40 7.55
N GLU A 75 1.68 -16.12 8.84
CA GLU A 75 3.02 -15.80 9.35
C GLU A 75 3.86 -17.03 9.66
N ASN A 76 3.24 -18.13 10.13
CA ASN A 76 3.96 -19.26 10.72
C ASN A 76 3.66 -20.61 10.06
N GLY A 77 2.60 -20.72 9.23
CA GLY A 77 2.16 -22.02 8.71
C GLY A 77 2.79 -22.40 7.37
N ASP A 78 2.90 -23.71 7.16
CA ASP A 78 3.09 -24.28 5.83
C ASP A 78 1.73 -24.34 5.13
N LEU A 79 1.61 -23.69 3.99
CA LEU A 79 0.32 -23.49 3.32
C LEU A 79 0.31 -24.08 1.91
N PRO A 80 -0.84 -24.64 1.45
CA PRO A 80 -1.00 -25.05 0.08
C PRO A 80 -1.10 -23.83 -0.84
N VAL A 81 -0.04 -23.55 -1.57
CA VAL A 81 0.02 -22.43 -2.53
C VAL A 81 0.32 -23.00 -3.91
N GLY A 82 -0.57 -22.74 -4.85
CA GLY A 82 -0.45 -23.33 -6.18
C GLY A 82 -0.58 -24.86 -6.15
N ASP A 83 0.35 -25.55 -6.80
CA ASP A 83 0.46 -27.02 -6.84
C ASP A 83 1.45 -27.59 -5.81
N GLY A 84 1.87 -26.79 -4.82
CA GLY A 84 2.83 -27.20 -3.78
C GLY A 84 2.44 -26.75 -2.37
N ILE A 85 3.32 -27.06 -1.43
CA ILE A 85 3.30 -26.51 -0.09
C ILE A 85 4.38 -25.43 0.00
N GLN A 86 4.01 -24.27 0.53
CA GLN A 86 4.91 -23.12 0.71
C GLN A 86 5.16 -22.91 2.20
N SER A 87 6.40 -23.11 2.62
CA SER A 87 6.86 -22.72 3.97
C SER A 87 6.97 -21.18 4.08
N VAL A 88 7.24 -20.70 5.28
CA VAL A 88 7.49 -19.26 5.50
C VAL A 88 8.76 -18.82 4.78
N ASP A 89 9.82 -19.61 4.84
CA ASP A 89 11.10 -19.28 4.20
C ASP A 89 10.99 -19.36 2.68
N ASP A 90 10.25 -20.31 2.12
CA ASP A 90 9.92 -20.34 0.69
C ASP A 90 9.22 -19.06 0.25
N PHE A 91 8.21 -18.63 1.02
CA PHE A 91 7.48 -17.38 0.72
C PHE A 91 8.42 -16.17 0.70
N ILE A 92 9.25 -16.00 1.73
CA ILE A 92 10.18 -14.89 1.85
C ILE A 92 11.18 -14.89 0.67
N HIS A 93 11.77 -16.07 0.42
CA HIS A 93 12.71 -16.23 -0.68
C HIS A 93 12.09 -15.96 -2.06
N GLN A 94 10.92 -16.54 -2.34
CA GLN A 94 10.20 -16.36 -3.60
C GLN A 94 9.79 -14.90 -3.83
N GLN A 95 9.29 -14.23 -2.79
CA GLN A 95 8.91 -12.82 -2.85
C GLN A 95 10.15 -11.95 -3.11
N SER A 96 11.24 -12.17 -2.38
CA SER A 96 12.51 -11.48 -2.60
C SER A 96 13.03 -11.70 -4.03
N ALA A 97 13.07 -12.96 -4.47
CA ALA A 97 13.57 -13.36 -5.77
C ALA A 97 12.84 -12.74 -6.96
N SER A 98 11.54 -12.46 -6.85
CA SER A 98 10.78 -11.86 -7.95
C SER A 98 10.59 -10.35 -7.86
N THR A 99 10.64 -9.77 -6.66
CA THR A 99 10.40 -8.33 -6.46
C THR A 99 11.68 -7.52 -6.30
N GLY A 100 12.81 -8.19 -6.03
CA GLY A 100 14.08 -7.54 -5.71
C GLY A 100 14.12 -6.89 -4.32
N LEU A 101 13.11 -7.12 -3.46
CA LEU A 101 13.13 -6.66 -2.07
C LEU A 101 14.09 -7.51 -1.24
N PRO A 102 14.90 -6.93 -0.34
CA PRO A 102 15.63 -7.68 0.66
C PRO A 102 14.73 -8.59 1.49
N GLU A 103 15.20 -9.79 1.84
CA GLU A 103 14.39 -10.81 2.55
C GLU A 103 13.87 -10.31 3.90
N HIS A 104 14.66 -9.54 4.65
CA HIS A 104 14.22 -8.96 5.91
C HIS A 104 13.06 -7.95 5.73
N MET A 105 13.01 -7.24 4.57
CA MET A 105 11.89 -6.36 4.23
C MET A 105 10.65 -7.15 3.83
N CYS A 106 10.80 -8.28 3.11
CA CYS A 106 9.72 -9.21 2.84
C CYS A 106 9.11 -9.73 4.15
N ARG A 107 9.95 -10.15 5.09
CA ARG A 107 9.52 -10.60 6.43
C ARG A 107 8.84 -9.49 7.23
N SER A 108 9.32 -8.26 7.15
CA SER A 108 8.68 -7.10 7.80
C SER A 108 7.29 -6.81 7.22
N ASN A 109 7.13 -6.85 5.89
CA ASN A 109 5.84 -6.69 5.23
C ASN A 109 4.86 -7.84 5.55
N MET A 110 5.37 -9.08 5.65
CA MET A 110 4.59 -10.23 6.12
C MET A 110 4.02 -9.97 7.52
N LYS A 111 4.87 -9.54 8.46
CA LYS A 111 4.46 -9.20 9.83
C LYS A 111 3.41 -8.08 9.89
N LYS A 112 3.50 -7.08 9.00
CA LYS A 112 2.46 -6.04 8.91
C LYS A 112 1.09 -6.63 8.52
N ASN A 113 1.04 -7.50 7.53
CA ASN A 113 -0.19 -8.16 7.10
C ASN A 113 -0.77 -9.04 8.21
N SER A 114 0.07 -9.85 8.86
CA SER A 114 -0.31 -10.67 10.00
C SER A 114 -0.84 -9.82 11.17
N PHE A 115 -0.14 -8.74 11.52
CA PHE A 115 -0.57 -7.83 12.58
C PHE A 115 -1.97 -7.26 12.34
N VAL A 116 -2.27 -6.81 11.11
CA VAL A 116 -3.58 -6.27 10.75
C VAL A 116 -4.66 -7.34 10.88
N LEU A 117 -4.42 -8.56 10.39
CA LEU A 117 -5.36 -9.67 10.54
C LEU A 117 -5.59 -10.05 12.01
N ALA A 118 -4.54 -10.12 12.80
CA ALA A 118 -4.61 -10.49 14.22
C ALA A 118 -5.35 -9.45 15.09
N ASN A 119 -5.32 -8.17 14.68
CA ASN A 119 -5.97 -7.07 15.39
C ASN A 119 -7.21 -6.51 14.66
N MET A 120 -7.79 -7.29 13.76
CA MET A 120 -8.91 -6.87 12.91
C MET A 120 -10.13 -6.42 13.71
N ASP A 121 -10.38 -7.01 14.87
CA ASP A 121 -11.42 -6.63 15.81
C ASP A 121 -11.28 -5.17 16.29
N LYS A 122 -10.08 -4.79 16.73
CA LYS A 122 -9.76 -3.42 17.18
C LYS A 122 -9.79 -2.43 16.03
N ILE A 123 -9.24 -2.83 14.87
CA ILE A 123 -9.20 -2.00 13.67
C ILE A 123 -10.63 -1.69 13.20
N LEU A 124 -11.48 -2.70 13.08
CA LEU A 124 -12.86 -2.48 12.67
C LEU A 124 -13.67 -1.73 13.70
N ALA A 125 -13.48 -1.98 15.01
CA ALA A 125 -14.12 -1.18 16.05
C ALA A 125 -13.77 0.32 15.89
N ALA A 126 -12.52 0.64 15.61
CA ALA A 126 -12.10 2.03 15.36
C ALA A 126 -12.67 2.60 14.06
N LEU A 127 -12.58 1.88 12.95
CA LEU A 127 -13.07 2.32 11.64
C LEU A 127 -14.61 2.47 11.61
N THR A 128 -15.35 1.70 12.38
CA THR A 128 -16.81 1.81 12.54
C THR A 128 -17.22 2.79 13.63
N ARG A 129 -16.26 3.47 14.28
CA ARG A 129 -16.51 4.37 15.41
C ARG A 129 -17.24 3.70 16.58
N GLY A 130 -16.92 2.43 16.83
CA GLY A 130 -17.49 1.61 17.90
C GLY A 130 -18.87 1.02 17.60
N LEU A 131 -19.34 1.09 16.36
CA LEU A 131 -20.58 0.41 15.98
C LEU A 131 -20.42 -1.11 16.04
N ASP A 132 -21.43 -1.81 16.50
CA ASP A 132 -21.50 -3.27 16.45
C ASP A 132 -21.52 -3.76 15.00
N LEU A 133 -20.58 -4.63 14.62
CA LEU A 133 -20.50 -5.19 13.29
C LEU A 133 -21.75 -5.98 12.85
N ASN A 134 -22.55 -6.47 13.82
CA ASN A 134 -23.82 -7.11 13.52
C ASN A 134 -24.82 -6.16 12.83
N ILE A 135 -24.65 -4.86 12.97
CA ILE A 135 -25.47 -3.87 12.26
C ILE A 135 -25.38 -4.06 10.75
N PHE A 136 -24.19 -4.35 10.23
CA PHE A 136 -23.99 -4.60 8.80
C PHE A 136 -24.61 -5.91 8.32
N THR A 137 -24.65 -6.93 9.19
CA THR A 137 -25.29 -8.23 8.90
C THR A 137 -26.80 -8.13 8.92
N ARG A 138 -27.38 -7.57 9.98
CA ARG A 138 -28.83 -7.41 10.16
C ARG A 138 -29.43 -6.37 9.21
N GLY A 139 -28.61 -5.45 8.72
CA GLY A 139 -29.03 -4.36 7.85
C GLY A 139 -29.71 -3.19 8.56
N HIS A 140 -29.78 -3.21 9.90
CA HIS A 140 -30.32 -2.10 10.69
C HIS A 140 -29.58 -1.96 12.04
N GLY A 141 -29.45 -0.75 12.50
CA GLY A 141 -28.78 -0.39 13.75
C GLY A 141 -29.75 -0.40 14.95
N GLU A 142 -29.17 -0.16 16.10
CA GLU A 142 -29.90 -0.07 17.35
C GLU A 142 -30.66 1.24 17.53
N GLU A 143 -31.68 1.15 18.37
CA GLU A 143 -32.53 2.25 18.80
C GLU A 143 -31.87 3.19 19.82
N GLY A 144 -30.60 2.99 20.17
CA GLY A 144 -29.87 3.86 21.08
C GLY A 144 -29.91 5.31 20.63
N ARG A 145 -30.70 6.15 21.30
CA ARG A 145 -31.02 7.55 20.98
C ARG A 145 -32.27 7.76 20.11
N GLY A 146 -33.14 6.76 19.93
CA GLY A 146 -34.38 6.92 19.16
C GLY A 146 -34.21 7.07 17.66
N VAL A 147 -33.03 6.78 17.10
CA VAL A 147 -32.78 6.86 15.69
C VAL A 147 -32.27 5.50 15.19
N THR A 148 -33.01 4.92 14.26
CA THR A 148 -32.62 3.68 13.59
C THR A 148 -32.07 3.98 12.20
N VAL A 149 -30.92 3.42 11.88
CA VAL A 149 -30.31 3.46 10.54
C VAL A 149 -30.11 2.05 10.00
N SER A 150 -30.26 1.90 8.69
CA SER A 150 -29.92 0.68 7.98
C SER A 150 -28.61 0.89 7.25
N TYR A 151 -27.81 -0.18 7.16
CA TYR A 151 -26.58 -0.19 6.37
C TYR A 151 -26.74 -1.08 5.14
N GLN A 152 -26.54 -0.49 3.98
CA GLN A 152 -26.63 -1.17 2.69
C GLN A 152 -25.23 -1.45 2.16
N CYS A 153 -24.90 -2.73 1.98
CA CYS A 153 -23.68 -3.13 1.29
C CYS A 153 -23.71 -2.66 -0.17
N GLN A 154 -22.66 -2.01 -0.61
CA GLN A 154 -22.58 -1.40 -1.94
C GLN A 154 -22.03 -2.35 -3.01
N SER A 155 -21.39 -3.44 -2.60
CA SER A 155 -20.85 -4.44 -3.53
C SER A 155 -20.78 -5.81 -2.85
N PRO A 156 -21.13 -6.89 -3.53
CA PRO A 156 -20.98 -8.24 -2.97
C PRO A 156 -19.52 -8.66 -2.84
N VAL A 157 -18.62 -8.03 -3.61
CA VAL A 157 -17.18 -8.26 -3.60
C VAL A 157 -16.41 -6.96 -3.69
N LEU A 158 -15.26 -6.90 -3.04
CA LEU A 158 -14.24 -5.88 -3.26
C LEU A 158 -13.29 -6.37 -4.34
N GLY A 159 -13.23 -5.65 -5.46
CA GLY A 159 -12.23 -5.89 -6.49
C GLY A 159 -10.91 -5.22 -6.12
N ALA A 160 -9.75 -5.86 -6.36
CA ALA A 160 -8.46 -5.21 -6.17
C ALA A 160 -7.47 -5.56 -7.28
N VAL A 161 -6.94 -4.53 -7.93
CA VAL A 161 -5.80 -4.64 -8.86
C VAL A 161 -4.54 -4.34 -8.05
N LEU A 162 -3.77 -5.39 -7.77
CA LEU A 162 -2.68 -5.36 -6.79
C LEU A 162 -1.33 -4.99 -7.42
N PRO A 163 -0.45 -4.30 -6.70
CA PRO A 163 0.82 -3.83 -7.21
C PRO A 163 1.94 -4.88 -7.12
N ASN A 164 3.11 -4.54 -7.69
CA ASN A 164 4.32 -5.37 -7.64
C ASN A 164 5.36 -4.90 -6.62
N ASN A 165 5.20 -3.72 -6.02
CA ASN A 165 6.31 -2.99 -5.40
C ASN A 165 6.32 -2.95 -3.88
N SER A 166 5.16 -3.04 -3.23
CA SER A 166 5.07 -2.93 -1.78
C SER A 166 4.06 -3.92 -1.20
N PRO A 167 4.51 -5.08 -0.67
CA PRO A 167 3.60 -6.10 -0.12
C PRO A 167 2.81 -5.62 1.12
N GLY A 168 3.21 -4.54 1.77
CA GLY A 168 2.50 -3.97 2.91
C GLY A 168 1.10 -3.42 2.58
N VAL A 169 0.82 -3.07 1.33
CA VAL A 169 -0.47 -2.52 0.90
C VAL A 169 -1.61 -3.56 0.92
N HIS A 170 -1.28 -4.85 0.99
CA HIS A 170 -2.30 -5.89 1.10
C HIS A 170 -3.17 -5.76 2.37
N THR A 171 -2.68 -5.06 3.39
CA THR A 171 -3.47 -4.72 4.58
C THR A 171 -4.78 -3.98 4.27
N LEU A 172 -4.86 -3.26 3.17
CA LEU A 172 -5.99 -2.37 2.85
C LEU A 172 -7.26 -3.12 2.44
N TRP A 173 -7.15 -4.30 1.84
CA TRP A 173 -8.33 -5.08 1.41
C TRP A 173 -8.73 -6.19 2.39
N LEU A 174 -7.87 -6.54 3.37
CA LEU A 174 -8.14 -7.60 4.35
C LEU A 174 -9.45 -7.39 5.13
N PRO A 175 -9.84 -6.15 5.52
CA PRO A 175 -11.07 -5.93 6.28
C PRO A 175 -12.36 -6.28 5.54
N ALA A 176 -12.33 -6.49 4.22
CA ALA A 176 -13.50 -6.87 3.45
C ALA A 176 -14.14 -8.19 3.94
N ILE A 177 -13.33 -9.18 4.31
CA ILE A 177 -13.81 -10.50 4.76
C ILE A 177 -14.67 -10.40 6.04
N PRO A 178 -14.20 -9.83 7.18
CA PRO A 178 -15.04 -9.69 8.37
C PRO A 178 -16.17 -8.69 8.20
N LEU A 179 -16.11 -7.79 7.22
CA LEU A 179 -17.23 -6.96 6.78
C LEU A 179 -18.21 -7.72 5.87
N GLN A 180 -18.04 -9.03 5.70
CA GLN A 180 -18.90 -9.91 4.88
C GLN A 180 -18.98 -9.50 3.40
N VAL A 181 -17.87 -9.00 2.87
CA VAL A 181 -17.69 -8.70 1.45
C VAL A 181 -16.62 -9.64 0.88
N GLY A 182 -16.94 -10.34 -0.20
CA GLY A 182 -15.99 -11.24 -0.84
C GLY A 182 -14.83 -10.51 -1.49
N LEU A 183 -13.81 -11.24 -1.89
CA LEU A 183 -12.60 -10.70 -2.53
C LEU A 183 -12.50 -11.18 -3.98
N LEU A 184 -12.22 -10.25 -4.88
CA LEU A 184 -11.89 -10.52 -6.27
C LEU A 184 -10.56 -9.82 -6.59
N LEU A 185 -9.48 -10.60 -6.65
CA LEU A 185 -8.13 -10.08 -6.70
C LEU A 185 -7.48 -10.32 -8.06
N LYS A 186 -6.81 -9.30 -8.60
CA LYS A 186 -5.84 -9.45 -9.68
C LYS A 186 -4.45 -9.24 -9.10
N PRO A 187 -3.67 -10.31 -8.90
CA PRO A 187 -2.32 -10.20 -8.34
C PRO A 187 -1.38 -9.44 -9.28
N GLY A 188 -0.35 -8.85 -8.71
CA GLY A 188 0.79 -8.36 -9.47
C GLY A 188 1.54 -9.51 -10.12
N SER A 189 2.13 -9.27 -11.29
CA SER A 189 2.87 -10.32 -12.02
C SER A 189 4.19 -10.72 -11.36
N GLN A 190 4.79 -9.81 -10.58
CA GLN A 190 6.04 -10.04 -9.85
C GLN A 190 5.81 -10.30 -8.37
N GLU A 191 4.65 -9.90 -7.84
CA GLU A 191 4.25 -10.11 -6.44
C GLU A 191 2.90 -10.86 -6.36
N PRO A 192 2.81 -12.10 -6.83
CA PRO A 192 1.64 -12.94 -6.63
C PRO A 192 1.62 -13.61 -5.25
N TRP A 193 2.73 -13.63 -4.53
CA TRP A 193 2.97 -14.46 -3.38
C TRP A 193 2.07 -14.10 -2.20
N THR A 194 1.97 -12.82 -1.85
CA THR A 194 1.15 -12.36 -0.74
C THR A 194 -0.33 -12.69 -0.94
N PRO A 195 -0.98 -12.33 -2.06
CA PRO A 195 -2.40 -12.63 -2.23
C PRO A 195 -2.69 -14.14 -2.31
N TYR A 196 -1.81 -14.96 -2.92
CA TYR A 196 -2.00 -16.41 -2.95
C TYR A 196 -1.84 -17.05 -1.58
N ARG A 197 -0.78 -16.70 -0.84
CA ARG A 197 -0.57 -17.19 0.52
C ARG A 197 -1.68 -16.73 1.46
N MET A 198 -2.17 -15.49 1.31
CA MET A 198 -3.27 -14.96 2.09
C MET A 198 -4.58 -15.69 1.82
N ALA A 199 -4.88 -15.97 0.55
CA ALA A 199 -6.05 -16.77 0.18
C ALA A 199 -5.99 -18.19 0.77
N ALA A 200 -4.81 -18.83 0.73
CA ALA A 200 -4.59 -20.13 1.35
C ALA A 200 -4.78 -20.08 2.88
N ALA A 201 -4.24 -19.04 3.55
CA ALA A 201 -4.40 -18.84 4.99
C ALA A 201 -5.86 -18.64 5.38
N PHE A 202 -6.62 -17.81 4.64
CA PHE A 202 -8.05 -17.62 4.86
C PHE A 202 -8.84 -18.94 4.72
N MET A 203 -8.61 -19.68 3.65
CA MET A 203 -9.31 -20.95 3.43
C MET A 203 -8.95 -21.99 4.52
N ALA A 204 -7.67 -22.08 4.91
CA ALA A 204 -7.22 -22.96 5.99
C ALA A 204 -7.76 -22.54 7.38
N ALA A 205 -8.04 -21.24 7.56
CA ALA A 205 -8.70 -20.71 8.77
C ALA A 205 -10.22 -20.93 8.76
N GLY A 206 -10.81 -21.46 7.66
CA GLY A 206 -12.22 -21.77 7.54
C GLY A 206 -13.06 -20.68 6.85
N ILE A 207 -12.44 -19.68 6.22
CA ILE A 207 -13.17 -18.77 5.33
C ILE A 207 -13.61 -19.56 4.09
N PRO A 208 -14.90 -19.52 3.69
CA PRO A 208 -15.39 -20.25 2.51
C PRO A 208 -14.63 -19.83 1.24
N GLY A 209 -14.17 -20.82 0.47
CA GLY A 209 -13.45 -20.54 -0.78
C GLY A 209 -14.25 -19.72 -1.77
N GLU A 210 -15.58 -19.88 -1.78
CA GLU A 210 -16.49 -19.09 -2.63
C GLU A 210 -16.44 -17.59 -2.37
N ALA A 211 -15.89 -17.17 -1.23
CA ALA A 211 -15.69 -15.76 -0.91
C ALA A 211 -14.44 -15.15 -1.57
N ILE A 212 -13.58 -15.98 -2.18
CA ILE A 212 -12.27 -15.55 -2.69
C ILE A 212 -12.10 -15.98 -4.13
N ALA A 213 -11.83 -15.01 -5.00
CA ALA A 213 -11.47 -15.25 -6.40
C ALA A 213 -10.18 -14.52 -6.75
N MET A 214 -9.34 -15.14 -7.58
CA MET A 214 -8.05 -14.60 -8.01
C MET A 214 -7.85 -14.84 -9.51
N TYR A 215 -7.70 -13.75 -10.24
CA TYR A 215 -7.58 -13.73 -11.69
C TYR A 215 -6.28 -13.09 -12.13
N PRO A 216 -5.18 -13.85 -12.23
CA PRO A 216 -3.96 -13.36 -12.86
C PRO A 216 -4.19 -13.09 -14.34
N GLY A 217 -3.58 -12.04 -14.87
CA GLY A 217 -3.72 -11.70 -16.28
C GLY A 217 -3.25 -10.29 -16.60
N GLY A 218 -3.48 -9.87 -17.84
CA GLY A 218 -3.07 -8.59 -18.39
C GLY A 218 -3.91 -7.39 -17.94
N HIS A 219 -3.78 -6.31 -18.69
CA HIS A 219 -4.54 -5.09 -18.46
C HIS A 219 -6.05 -5.27 -18.64
N ASP A 220 -6.46 -6.15 -19.57
CA ASP A 220 -7.86 -6.48 -19.84
C ASP A 220 -8.59 -7.06 -18.60
N VAL A 221 -7.89 -7.90 -17.82
CA VAL A 221 -8.43 -8.43 -16.55
C VAL A 221 -8.59 -7.31 -15.53
N GLY A 222 -7.58 -6.44 -15.38
CA GLY A 222 -7.64 -5.28 -14.48
C GLY A 222 -8.78 -4.34 -14.86
N GLN A 223 -8.91 -3.98 -16.13
CA GLN A 223 -9.97 -3.12 -16.63
C GLN A 223 -11.36 -3.75 -16.44
N THR A 224 -11.49 -5.04 -16.70
CA THR A 224 -12.76 -5.78 -16.48
C THR A 224 -13.13 -5.76 -15.00
N LEU A 225 -12.17 -6.02 -14.10
CA LEU A 225 -12.38 -5.96 -12.65
C LEU A 225 -12.89 -4.57 -12.23
N LEU A 226 -12.19 -3.50 -12.59
CA LEU A 226 -12.53 -2.12 -12.21
C LEU A 226 -13.88 -1.65 -12.77
N THR A 227 -14.28 -2.16 -13.94
CA THR A 227 -15.56 -1.80 -14.57
C THR A 227 -16.73 -2.63 -14.05
N ARG A 228 -16.52 -3.89 -13.66
CA ARG A 228 -17.58 -4.83 -13.24
C ARG A 228 -17.83 -4.83 -11.74
N CYS A 229 -16.82 -4.64 -10.91
CA CYS A 229 -17.01 -4.48 -9.48
C CYS A 229 -17.64 -3.14 -9.16
N GLN A 230 -18.60 -3.14 -8.24
CA GLN A 230 -19.24 -1.89 -7.79
C GLN A 230 -18.37 -1.13 -6.77
N ARG A 231 -17.45 -1.84 -6.13
CA ARG A 231 -16.39 -1.27 -5.29
C ARG A 231 -15.08 -1.98 -5.62
N SER A 232 -14.09 -1.20 -5.94
CA SER A 232 -12.76 -1.72 -6.27
C SER A 232 -11.66 -0.77 -5.83
N MET A 233 -10.44 -1.28 -5.76
CA MET A 233 -9.23 -0.48 -5.54
C MET A 233 -8.18 -0.82 -6.59
N ILE A 234 -7.37 0.17 -6.92
CA ILE A 234 -6.23 0.03 -7.83
C ILE A 234 -5.02 0.73 -7.25
N PHE A 235 -3.87 0.11 -7.43
CA PHE A 235 -2.56 0.66 -7.10
C PHE A 235 -1.80 0.91 -8.39
N GLY A 236 -1.27 2.13 -8.57
CA GLY A 236 -0.62 2.46 -9.83
C GLY A 236 0.14 3.77 -9.83
N SER A 237 0.76 4.10 -10.98
CA SER A 237 1.38 5.40 -11.20
C SER A 237 0.35 6.54 -11.18
N ALA A 238 0.80 7.78 -11.03
CA ALA A 238 -0.05 8.97 -11.11
C ALA A 238 -0.94 8.94 -12.36
N GLN A 239 -0.37 8.66 -13.54
CA GLN A 239 -1.11 8.55 -14.79
C GLN A 239 -2.19 7.46 -14.77
N THR A 240 -1.93 6.34 -14.09
CA THR A 240 -2.91 5.25 -13.97
C THR A 240 -4.07 5.64 -13.07
N VAL A 241 -3.80 6.23 -11.91
CA VAL A 241 -4.84 6.57 -10.93
C VAL A 241 -5.66 7.78 -11.34
N GLU A 242 -5.07 8.73 -12.08
CA GLU A 242 -5.78 9.91 -12.61
C GLU A 242 -7.01 9.54 -13.47
N GLN A 243 -6.95 8.41 -14.19
CA GLN A 243 -8.07 7.91 -14.99
C GLN A 243 -9.30 7.56 -14.15
N TYR A 244 -9.13 7.35 -12.86
CA TYR A 244 -10.20 7.01 -11.91
C TYR A 244 -10.52 8.14 -10.95
N ALA A 245 -9.88 9.31 -11.10
CA ALA A 245 -10.14 10.48 -10.27
C ALA A 245 -11.63 10.85 -10.28
N GLY A 246 -12.20 11.04 -9.10
CA GLY A 246 -13.63 11.37 -8.95
C GLY A 246 -14.60 10.20 -9.19
N ASN A 247 -14.12 8.98 -9.46
CA ASN A 247 -15.00 7.81 -9.58
C ASN A 247 -15.28 7.20 -8.19
N PRO A 248 -16.52 7.34 -7.63
CA PRO A 248 -16.81 6.89 -6.27
C PRO A 248 -16.81 5.36 -6.12
N ARG A 249 -16.66 4.61 -7.21
CA ARG A 249 -16.60 3.14 -7.20
C ARG A 249 -15.18 2.61 -7.08
N VAL A 250 -14.16 3.46 -7.28
CA VAL A 250 -12.76 3.06 -7.33
C VAL A 250 -11.95 3.87 -6.32
N GLN A 251 -11.34 3.20 -5.35
CA GLN A 251 -10.26 3.78 -4.56
C GLN A 251 -8.96 3.65 -5.37
N ALA A 252 -8.39 4.78 -5.75
CA ALA A 252 -7.19 4.83 -6.57
C ALA A 252 -5.99 5.25 -5.70
N HIS A 253 -5.05 4.30 -5.50
CA HIS A 253 -3.86 4.47 -4.67
C HIS A 253 -2.65 4.75 -5.56
N GLY A 254 -2.24 6.01 -5.61
CA GLY A 254 -1.12 6.51 -6.40
C GLY A 254 0.13 6.80 -5.58
N PRO A 255 1.05 7.64 -6.11
CA PRO A 255 2.13 8.23 -5.34
C PRO A 255 1.58 9.03 -4.16
N GLY A 256 2.23 8.91 -3.00
CA GLY A 256 1.74 9.55 -1.77
C GLY A 256 2.26 10.96 -1.56
N PHE A 257 3.39 11.30 -2.16
CA PHE A 257 4.07 12.60 -1.94
C PHE A 257 4.17 12.98 -0.47
N SER A 258 4.40 11.97 0.40
CA SER A 258 4.44 12.15 1.85
C SER A 258 5.57 13.09 2.28
N LYS A 259 5.30 13.92 3.30
CA LYS A 259 6.19 15.03 3.67
C LYS A 259 6.40 15.15 5.18
N ILE A 260 7.54 15.72 5.53
CA ILE A 260 7.84 16.22 6.86
C ILE A 260 7.92 17.75 6.78
N LEU A 261 7.19 18.45 7.65
CA LEU A 261 7.19 19.89 7.76
C LEU A 261 7.80 20.31 9.10
N PHE A 262 8.75 21.22 9.06
CA PHE A 262 9.30 21.85 10.26
C PHE A 262 8.59 23.18 10.54
N GLY A 263 7.99 23.30 11.72
CA GLY A 263 7.55 24.58 12.23
C GLY A 263 8.74 25.47 12.64
N ASP A 264 8.54 26.79 12.59
CA ASP A 264 9.57 27.76 12.98
C ASP A 264 9.96 27.67 14.45
N ASP A 265 9.07 27.10 15.29
CA ASP A 265 9.30 26.82 16.71
C ASP A 265 10.26 25.65 17.00
N VAL A 266 10.50 24.79 16.00
CA VAL A 266 11.29 23.56 16.18
C VAL A 266 12.50 23.48 15.26
N VAL A 267 12.48 24.16 14.12
CA VAL A 267 13.47 23.99 13.04
C VAL A 267 14.91 24.24 13.45
N ASP A 268 15.17 25.06 14.48
CA ASP A 268 16.54 25.30 15.00
C ASP A 268 17.12 24.09 15.77
N ARG A 269 16.31 23.06 16.02
CA ARG A 269 16.73 21.78 16.63
C ARG A 269 16.51 20.61 15.67
N TRP A 270 16.67 20.85 14.38
CA TRP A 270 16.41 19.84 13.34
C TRP A 270 17.25 18.56 13.51
N GLU A 271 18.44 18.66 14.11
CA GLU A 271 19.34 17.52 14.38
C GLU A 271 18.66 16.44 15.24
N ASP A 272 17.81 16.83 16.17
CA ASP A 272 17.06 15.92 17.05
C ASP A 272 16.15 14.98 16.25
N TYR A 273 15.82 15.34 15.01
CA TYR A 273 14.89 14.60 14.13
C TYR A 273 15.58 13.94 12.93
N LEU A 274 16.92 13.92 12.88
CA LEU A 274 17.65 13.35 11.73
C LEU A 274 17.30 11.88 11.49
N GLU A 275 17.30 11.05 12.53
CA GLU A 275 16.99 9.63 12.40
C GLU A 275 15.50 9.38 12.01
N LEU A 276 14.59 10.24 12.46
CA LEU A 276 13.19 10.21 12.03
C LEU A 276 13.06 10.48 10.52
N MET A 277 13.80 11.48 10.01
CA MET A 277 13.84 11.79 8.58
C MET A 277 14.43 10.62 7.77
N VAL A 278 15.56 10.07 8.22
CA VAL A 278 16.21 8.90 7.60
C VAL A 278 15.25 7.70 7.57
N GLU A 279 14.62 7.35 8.70
CA GLU A 279 13.62 6.27 8.77
C GLU A 279 12.47 6.49 7.77
N SER A 280 11.95 7.72 7.72
CA SER A 280 10.82 8.08 6.84
C SER A 280 11.15 7.96 5.35
N ILE A 281 12.38 8.28 4.95
CA ILE A 281 12.83 8.20 3.56
C ILE A 281 13.18 6.76 3.17
N PHE A 282 13.92 6.06 4.02
CA PHE A 282 14.67 4.86 3.63
C PHE A 282 13.96 3.54 3.89
N SER A 283 13.00 3.50 4.80
CA SER A 283 12.25 2.29 5.11
C SER A 283 11.66 1.63 3.87
N ASN A 284 11.68 0.29 3.81
CA ASN A 284 11.19 -0.49 2.66
C ASN A 284 11.82 -0.04 1.32
N SER A 285 13.08 0.42 1.37
CA SER A 285 13.83 0.93 0.22
C SER A 285 13.13 2.12 -0.50
N GLY A 286 12.43 2.97 0.23
CA GLY A 286 11.72 4.12 -0.33
C GLY A 286 10.55 3.76 -1.27
N ARG A 287 10.04 2.52 -1.22
CA ARG A 287 9.04 2.01 -2.20
C ARG A 287 7.59 2.11 -1.76
N SER A 288 7.32 2.73 -0.64
CA SER A 288 5.95 2.89 -0.15
C SER A 288 5.49 4.34 -0.33
N CYS A 289 4.24 4.54 -0.73
CA CYS A 289 3.61 5.88 -0.83
C CYS A 289 3.64 6.68 0.48
N ILE A 290 3.87 6.01 1.60
CA ILE A 290 4.05 6.62 2.92
C ILE A 290 5.51 7.01 3.23
N ASN A 291 6.47 6.70 2.36
CA ASN A 291 7.83 7.20 2.53
C ASN A 291 7.90 8.71 2.28
N CYS A 292 8.71 9.39 3.06
CA CYS A 292 8.90 10.82 2.91
C CYS A 292 9.67 11.13 1.62
N SER A 293 9.05 11.88 0.71
CA SER A 293 9.66 12.38 -0.52
C SER A 293 10.04 13.86 -0.45
N GLY A 294 9.56 14.59 0.58
CA GLY A 294 9.84 16.01 0.75
C GLY A 294 9.95 16.45 2.22
N ILE A 295 10.99 17.16 2.55
CA ILE A 295 11.19 17.78 3.86
C ILE A 295 11.19 19.28 3.67
N TRP A 296 10.28 19.98 4.34
CA TRP A 296 10.04 21.40 4.12
C TRP A 296 10.37 22.18 5.37
N ALA A 297 11.18 23.23 5.24
CA ALA A 297 11.60 24.10 6.33
C ALA A 297 11.83 25.54 5.87
N SER A 298 11.71 26.50 6.77
CA SER A 298 11.96 27.92 6.49
C SER A 298 13.44 28.28 6.42
N ARG A 299 14.28 27.54 7.16
CA ARG A 299 15.73 27.73 7.28
C ARG A 299 16.43 26.40 7.55
N HIS A 300 17.75 26.38 7.59
CA HIS A 300 18.61 25.20 7.78
C HIS A 300 18.44 24.11 6.70
N THR A 301 17.81 24.42 5.57
CA THR A 301 17.48 23.41 4.56
C THR A 301 18.70 22.80 3.88
N GLU A 302 19.78 23.58 3.71
CA GLU A 302 21.01 23.04 3.12
C GLU A 302 21.76 22.15 4.14
N GLU A 303 21.78 22.52 5.42
CA GLU A 303 22.36 21.72 6.51
C GLU A 303 21.62 20.40 6.70
N ILE A 304 20.29 20.42 6.70
CA ILE A 304 19.44 19.22 6.76
C ILE A 304 19.73 18.31 5.55
N ALA A 305 19.74 18.86 4.35
CA ALA A 305 20.00 18.09 3.14
C ALA A 305 21.40 17.48 3.14
N LYS A 306 22.42 18.21 3.63
CA LYS A 306 23.78 17.71 3.78
C LYS A 306 23.85 16.56 4.78
N ALA A 307 23.25 16.70 5.96
CA ALA A 307 23.24 15.64 6.97
C ALA A 307 22.54 14.37 6.48
N LEU A 308 21.43 14.52 5.78
CA LEU A 308 20.74 13.39 5.16
C LEU A 308 21.59 12.71 4.07
N ALA A 309 22.30 13.50 3.24
CA ALA A 309 23.20 12.97 2.23
C ALA A 309 24.40 12.23 2.86
N GLU A 310 24.93 12.69 3.96
CA GLU A 310 26.00 12.02 4.71
C GLU A 310 25.54 10.69 5.31
N ARG A 311 24.27 10.57 5.70
CA ARG A 311 23.65 9.35 6.25
C ARG A 311 23.27 8.34 5.15
N LEU A 312 22.69 8.80 4.05
CA LEU A 312 22.10 7.96 3.02
C LEU A 312 23.00 7.77 1.78
N GLY A 313 23.85 8.76 1.48
CA GLY A 313 24.73 8.71 0.30
C GLY A 313 25.69 7.51 0.24
N PRO A 314 26.27 7.05 1.37
CA PRO A 314 27.17 5.89 1.41
C PRO A 314 26.46 4.53 1.23
N VAL A 315 25.11 4.49 1.27
CA VAL A 315 24.36 3.22 1.16
C VAL A 315 24.64 2.55 -0.16
N ASP A 316 25.05 1.29 -0.10
CA ASP A 316 25.44 0.50 -1.25
C ASP A 316 24.53 -0.72 -1.45
N VAL A 317 24.67 -1.34 -2.63
CA VAL A 317 23.93 -2.54 -3.00
C VAL A 317 24.54 -3.74 -2.28
N LEU A 318 23.73 -4.42 -1.49
CA LEU A 318 24.08 -5.66 -0.82
C LEU A 318 23.23 -6.83 -1.36
N PRO A 319 23.66 -8.09 -1.19
CA PRO A 319 22.84 -9.25 -1.51
C PRO A 319 21.49 -9.18 -0.75
N PRO A 320 20.38 -9.58 -1.36
CA PRO A 320 19.05 -9.47 -0.73
C PRO A 320 18.88 -10.30 0.55
N GLN A 321 19.75 -11.29 0.77
CA GLN A 321 19.82 -12.11 2.00
C GLN A 321 20.56 -11.43 3.14
N ASP A 322 21.33 -10.37 2.84
CA ASP A 322 22.05 -9.64 3.90
C ASP A 322 21.05 -8.85 4.76
N SER A 323 21.17 -8.98 6.07
CA SER A 323 20.31 -8.26 7.03
C SER A 323 20.46 -6.74 6.98
N ASN A 324 21.56 -6.23 6.41
CA ASN A 324 21.85 -4.82 6.22
C ASN A 324 21.45 -4.31 4.81
N ALA A 325 20.94 -5.19 3.93
CA ALA A 325 20.53 -4.78 2.60
C ALA A 325 19.41 -3.73 2.68
N GLY A 326 19.71 -2.50 2.28
CA GLY A 326 18.76 -1.36 2.36
C GLY A 326 18.10 -1.03 1.02
N LEU A 327 18.62 -1.57 -0.09
CA LEU A 327 18.17 -1.23 -1.43
C LEU A 327 17.47 -2.42 -2.10
N ALA A 328 16.32 -2.14 -2.68
CA ALA A 328 15.59 -3.09 -3.51
C ALA A 328 15.93 -2.88 -5.00
N ALA A 329 16.06 -3.98 -5.75
CA ALA A 329 16.33 -3.93 -7.17
C ALA A 329 15.12 -3.49 -7.99
N PHE A 330 15.32 -2.69 -9.00
CA PHE A 330 14.40 -2.59 -10.12
C PHE A 330 14.53 -3.86 -10.96
N THR A 331 13.51 -4.68 -10.97
CA THR A 331 13.45 -5.95 -11.72
C THR A 331 13.39 -5.75 -13.24
N ASN A 332 13.20 -4.50 -13.68
CA ASN A 332 13.36 -4.05 -15.05
C ASN A 332 14.39 -2.92 -15.09
N ALA A 333 15.58 -3.21 -15.57
CA ALA A 333 16.69 -2.26 -15.65
C ALA A 333 16.32 -0.97 -16.43
N LYS A 334 15.50 -1.09 -17.49
CA LYS A 334 15.05 0.07 -18.26
C LYS A 334 14.20 1.05 -17.43
N MET A 335 13.44 0.54 -16.45
CA MET A 335 12.68 1.42 -15.53
C MET A 335 13.64 2.20 -14.62
N ALA A 336 14.69 1.56 -14.11
CA ALA A 336 15.71 2.25 -13.31
C ALA A 336 16.41 3.35 -14.10
N THR A 337 16.87 3.02 -15.31
CA THR A 337 17.53 3.98 -16.22
C THR A 337 16.61 5.14 -16.59
N GLY A 338 15.32 4.85 -16.89
CA GLY A 338 14.34 5.89 -17.16
C GLY A 338 14.05 6.77 -15.94
N THR A 339 13.92 6.16 -14.76
CA THR A 339 13.75 6.89 -13.49
C THR A 339 14.95 7.79 -13.20
N TRP A 340 16.17 7.24 -13.38
CA TRP A 340 17.40 8.02 -13.19
C TRP A 340 17.48 9.20 -14.16
N GLY A 341 17.11 9.01 -15.43
CA GLY A 341 17.05 10.08 -16.42
C GLY A 341 16.09 11.22 -16.00
N MET A 342 14.92 10.89 -15.45
CA MET A 342 13.98 11.89 -14.91
C MET A 342 14.58 12.63 -13.72
N VAL A 343 15.21 11.92 -12.77
CA VAL A 343 15.89 12.54 -11.62
C VAL A 343 16.98 13.48 -12.09
N GLN A 344 17.83 13.04 -13.02
CA GLN A 344 18.91 13.88 -13.57
C GLN A 344 18.36 15.16 -14.22
N GLN A 345 17.24 15.06 -14.93
CA GLN A 345 16.59 16.23 -15.52
C GLN A 345 16.11 17.22 -14.45
N ASP A 346 15.47 16.74 -13.39
CA ASP A 346 14.99 17.59 -12.29
C ASP A 346 16.15 18.22 -11.52
N LEU A 347 17.30 17.53 -11.39
CA LEU A 347 18.52 18.03 -10.74
C LEU A 347 19.26 19.11 -11.55
N GLN A 348 18.94 19.32 -12.83
CA GLN A 348 19.53 20.37 -13.66
C GLN A 348 18.92 21.76 -13.44
N ASP A 349 17.81 21.85 -12.68
CA ASP A 349 17.23 23.15 -12.32
C ASP A 349 18.20 23.97 -11.51
N SER A 350 18.34 25.28 -11.84
CA SER A 350 19.31 26.17 -11.19
C SER A 350 19.03 26.41 -9.71
N GLY A 351 17.83 26.13 -9.23
CA GLY A 351 17.42 26.21 -7.83
C GLY A 351 17.65 24.92 -7.05
N VAL A 352 18.16 23.87 -7.71
CA VAL A 352 18.32 22.52 -7.14
C VAL A 352 19.81 22.16 -7.03
N LYS A 353 20.17 21.52 -5.92
CA LYS A 353 21.51 20.99 -5.69
C LYS A 353 21.44 19.52 -5.29
N ASP A 354 22.12 18.66 -6.03
CA ASP A 354 22.29 17.25 -5.62
C ASP A 354 23.31 17.18 -4.48
N MET A 355 22.84 16.86 -3.27
CA MET A 355 23.67 16.74 -2.09
C MET A 355 24.37 15.37 -2.03
N THR A 356 23.95 14.41 -2.85
CA THR A 356 24.51 13.07 -2.92
C THR A 356 25.53 12.89 -4.05
N ALA A 357 25.78 13.89 -4.88
CA ALA A 357 26.71 13.84 -6.02
C ALA A 357 28.11 13.36 -5.66
N GLY A 358 28.59 13.68 -4.45
CA GLY A 358 29.95 13.28 -3.98
C GLY A 358 30.08 11.81 -3.58
N PHE A 359 29.00 11.03 -3.54
CA PHE A 359 29.02 9.64 -3.09
C PHE A 359 29.06 8.62 -4.23
N GLY A 360 29.50 9.01 -5.44
CA GLY A 360 29.64 8.15 -6.61
C GLY A 360 28.34 7.96 -7.41
N GLU A 361 28.38 7.04 -8.37
CA GLU A 361 27.27 6.80 -9.27
C GLU A 361 26.02 6.31 -8.53
N ARG A 362 24.84 6.85 -8.88
CA ARG A 362 23.57 6.48 -8.24
C ARG A 362 22.90 5.28 -8.93
N LEU A 363 23.03 5.15 -10.25
CA LEU A 363 22.54 4.00 -11.01
C LEU A 363 23.59 2.87 -10.98
N VAL A 364 23.19 1.69 -10.51
CA VAL A 364 24.01 0.48 -10.50
C VAL A 364 23.33 -0.55 -11.38
N GLU A 365 23.85 -0.76 -12.58
CA GLU A 365 23.30 -1.72 -13.54
C GLU A 365 23.85 -3.14 -13.31
N ARG A 366 22.99 -4.14 -13.55
CA ARG A 366 23.28 -5.56 -13.56
C ARG A 366 22.67 -6.21 -14.79
N PRO A 367 23.04 -7.45 -15.15
CA PRO A 367 22.56 -8.09 -16.39
C PRO A 367 21.03 -8.14 -16.53
N TYR A 368 20.28 -8.32 -15.44
CA TYR A 368 18.83 -8.50 -15.45
C TYR A 368 18.08 -7.46 -14.64
N CYS A 369 18.74 -6.69 -13.80
CA CYS A 369 18.15 -5.69 -12.92
C CYS A 369 19.02 -4.44 -12.80
N ALA A 370 18.54 -3.45 -12.07
CA ALA A 370 19.36 -2.30 -11.69
C ALA A 370 18.93 -1.79 -10.34
N TYR A 371 19.80 -1.01 -9.69
CA TYR A 371 19.52 -0.35 -8.42
C TYR A 371 19.71 1.16 -8.58
N LEU A 372 18.93 1.91 -7.80
CA LEU A 372 19.18 3.33 -7.59
C LEU A 372 19.58 3.54 -6.13
N ARG A 373 20.80 4.05 -5.92
CA ARG A 373 21.27 4.48 -4.61
C ARG A 373 20.54 5.74 -4.18
N PRO A 374 20.44 6.02 -2.88
CA PRO A 374 19.68 7.15 -2.38
C PRO A 374 20.10 8.49 -3.00
N VAL A 375 19.13 9.36 -3.24
CA VAL A 375 19.35 10.73 -3.73
C VAL A 375 18.68 11.71 -2.79
N ILE A 376 19.47 12.70 -2.34
CA ILE A 376 18.99 13.83 -1.54
C ILE A 376 19.23 15.11 -2.33
N ALA A 377 18.16 15.81 -2.67
CA ALA A 377 18.19 17.07 -3.36
C ALA A 377 17.88 18.23 -2.40
N HIS A 378 18.60 19.33 -2.48
CA HIS A 378 18.21 20.59 -1.85
C HIS A 378 17.54 21.48 -2.89
N ALA A 379 16.38 22.02 -2.56
CA ALA A 379 15.63 22.98 -3.38
C ALA A 379 15.50 24.32 -2.65
N ASN A 380 15.94 25.39 -3.30
CA ASN A 380 15.90 26.73 -2.71
C ASN A 380 14.51 27.38 -2.70
N SER A 381 13.51 26.70 -3.31
CA SER A 381 12.14 27.18 -3.48
C SER A 381 11.18 26.00 -3.67
N PRO A 382 9.90 26.13 -3.25
CA PRO A 382 8.87 25.14 -3.52
C PRO A 382 8.48 25.05 -5.01
N GLU A 383 8.88 25.98 -5.85
CA GLU A 383 8.66 25.97 -7.29
C GLU A 383 9.65 25.08 -8.05
N CYS A 384 10.75 24.66 -7.42
CA CYS A 384 11.70 23.73 -8.01
C CYS A 384 11.03 22.39 -8.34
N PRO A 385 11.30 21.77 -9.50
CA PRO A 385 10.66 20.52 -9.94
C PRO A 385 10.71 19.40 -8.90
N VAL A 386 11.84 19.25 -8.19
CA VAL A 386 12.05 18.19 -7.18
C VAL A 386 11.13 18.30 -5.97
N ALA A 387 10.56 19.47 -5.67
CA ALA A 387 9.70 19.71 -4.52
C ALA A 387 8.37 18.93 -4.60
N ALA A 388 7.92 18.58 -5.81
CA ALA A 388 6.67 17.88 -6.10
C ALA A 388 6.91 16.46 -6.64
N LYS A 389 8.07 15.86 -6.39
CA LYS A 389 8.41 14.53 -6.94
C LYS A 389 8.42 13.46 -5.85
N GLU A 390 8.04 12.28 -6.30
CA GLU A 390 8.23 11.02 -5.59
C GLU A 390 8.73 9.97 -6.57
N TYR A 391 9.70 9.18 -6.15
CA TYR A 391 10.25 8.09 -6.95
C TYR A 391 10.26 6.80 -6.13
N MET A 392 10.21 5.66 -6.81
CA MET A 392 10.15 4.32 -6.19
C MET A 392 11.53 3.80 -5.76
N PHE A 393 12.31 4.66 -5.13
CA PHE A 393 13.59 4.37 -4.49
C PHE A 393 13.84 5.44 -3.42
N PRO A 394 14.87 5.32 -2.53
CA PRO A 394 15.13 6.30 -1.50
C PRO A 394 15.51 7.67 -2.09
N PHE A 395 14.52 8.53 -2.29
CA PHE A 395 14.66 9.89 -2.82
C PHE A 395 13.93 10.86 -1.90
N ALA A 396 14.57 11.98 -1.58
CA ALA A 396 13.89 13.08 -0.93
C ALA A 396 14.46 14.44 -1.36
N SER A 397 13.57 15.42 -1.45
CA SER A 397 13.93 16.83 -1.58
C SER A 397 13.84 17.54 -0.23
N VAL A 398 14.82 18.38 0.11
CA VAL A 398 14.74 19.31 1.23
C VAL A 398 14.46 20.69 0.67
N VAL A 399 13.29 21.22 0.96
CA VAL A 399 12.70 22.38 0.28
C VAL A 399 12.67 23.58 1.22
N LYS A 400 13.23 24.71 0.77
CA LYS A 400 13.11 25.97 1.47
C LYS A 400 11.76 26.61 1.20
N CYS A 401 10.95 26.75 2.24
CA CYS A 401 9.63 27.39 2.15
C CYS A 401 9.28 28.06 3.48
N SER A 402 8.74 29.28 3.42
CA SER A 402 8.27 29.95 4.64
C SER A 402 7.13 29.16 5.28
N GLN A 403 7.07 29.08 6.61
CA GLN A 403 6.01 28.35 7.32
C GLN A 403 4.60 28.82 6.86
N LYS A 404 4.44 30.12 6.63
CA LYS A 404 3.16 30.72 6.20
C LYS A 404 2.66 30.19 4.86
N GLU A 405 3.56 29.77 3.97
CA GLU A 405 3.23 29.32 2.61
C GLU A 405 3.16 27.80 2.50
N MET A 406 3.77 27.04 3.44
CA MET A 406 3.93 25.58 3.34
C MET A 406 2.61 24.88 3.03
N VAL A 407 1.57 25.10 3.84
CA VAL A 407 0.30 24.39 3.73
C VAL A 407 -0.35 24.58 2.36
N ASN A 408 -0.20 25.75 1.76
CA ASN A 408 -0.76 26.07 0.44
C ASN A 408 0.07 25.49 -0.71
N LYS A 409 1.37 25.21 -0.47
CA LYS A 409 2.32 24.81 -1.54
C LYS A 409 2.68 23.33 -1.52
N ILE A 410 2.45 22.60 -0.42
CA ILE A 410 2.81 21.18 -0.33
C ILE A 410 2.06 20.29 -1.32
N GLY A 411 0.88 20.72 -1.82
CA GLY A 411 0.05 19.93 -2.71
C GLY A 411 -0.52 18.67 -2.05
N SER A 412 -1.03 17.74 -2.86
CA SER A 412 -1.55 16.46 -2.38
C SER A 412 -0.47 15.69 -1.60
N THR A 413 -0.82 15.23 -0.40
CA THR A 413 0.12 14.64 0.55
C THR A 413 -0.59 13.54 1.34
N LEU A 414 -0.21 12.29 1.10
CA LEU A 414 -0.81 11.14 1.79
C LEU A 414 -0.51 11.18 3.30
N VAL A 415 0.76 11.34 3.66
CA VAL A 415 1.16 11.48 5.07
C VAL A 415 1.95 12.76 5.25
N CYS A 416 1.43 13.65 6.09
CA CYS A 416 2.12 14.84 6.54
C CYS A 416 2.53 14.66 8.00
N THR A 417 3.83 14.68 8.28
CA THR A 417 4.34 14.78 9.66
C THR A 417 4.76 16.22 9.92
N ALA A 418 4.04 16.92 10.77
CA ALA A 418 4.35 18.28 11.19
C ALA A 418 5.12 18.27 12.53
N LEU A 419 6.38 18.63 12.48
CA LEU A 419 7.22 18.81 13.65
C LEU A 419 7.01 20.24 14.16
N THR A 420 6.01 20.44 14.99
CA THR A 420 5.61 21.75 15.51
C THR A 420 4.71 21.64 16.75
N SER A 421 4.72 22.67 17.55
CA SER A 421 3.73 22.95 18.60
C SER A 421 2.96 24.26 18.31
N ASP A 422 3.19 24.90 17.17
CA ASP A 422 2.51 26.12 16.77
C ASP A 422 1.03 25.85 16.45
N PRO A 423 0.07 26.38 17.26
CA PRO A 423 -1.35 26.15 17.03
C PRO A 423 -1.83 26.64 15.67
N GLN A 424 -1.24 27.72 15.13
CA GLN A 424 -1.69 28.27 13.84
C GLN A 424 -1.32 27.34 12.68
N LEU A 425 -0.14 26.74 12.72
CA LEU A 425 0.27 25.76 11.72
C LEU A 425 -0.56 24.47 11.85
N ILE A 426 -0.83 24.01 13.09
CA ILE A 426 -1.65 22.83 13.35
C ILE A 426 -3.08 23.03 12.83
N ASP A 427 -3.69 24.18 13.12
CA ASP A 427 -5.04 24.51 12.64
C ASP A 427 -5.09 24.56 11.11
N ALA A 428 -4.12 25.21 10.47
CA ALA A 428 -4.06 25.28 9.02
C ALA A 428 -3.89 23.90 8.35
N LEU A 429 -3.10 23.00 8.94
CA LEU A 429 -2.95 21.62 8.47
C LEU A 429 -4.21 20.79 8.70
N THR A 430 -4.92 20.99 9.81
CA THR A 430 -6.16 20.29 10.14
C THR A 430 -7.29 20.66 9.17
N GLU A 431 -7.34 21.91 8.72
CA GLU A 431 -8.30 22.38 7.72
C GLU A 431 -7.91 22.04 6.27
N SER A 432 -6.67 21.59 6.04
CA SER A 432 -6.17 21.30 4.70
C SER A 432 -6.84 20.08 4.09
N VAL A 433 -7.46 20.26 2.93
CA VAL A 433 -8.04 19.16 2.11
C VAL A 433 -7.00 18.38 1.31
N HIS A 434 -5.73 18.77 1.39
CA HIS A 434 -4.63 18.16 0.63
C HIS A 434 -3.87 17.11 1.43
N VAL A 435 -4.17 16.96 2.73
CA VAL A 435 -3.50 16.04 3.64
C VAL A 435 -4.44 14.93 4.06
N ASP A 436 -4.16 13.69 3.67
CA ASP A 436 -5.01 12.54 4.02
C ASP A 436 -4.72 12.01 5.43
N ARG A 437 -3.47 12.02 5.85
CA ARG A 437 -3.02 11.58 7.17
C ARG A 437 -2.12 12.64 7.79
N LEU A 438 -2.55 13.18 8.91
CA LEU A 438 -1.81 14.20 9.64
C LEU A 438 -1.21 13.64 10.93
N ASN A 439 0.11 13.70 11.06
CA ASN A 439 0.84 13.42 12.27
C ASN A 439 1.35 14.74 12.85
N ILE A 440 1.07 15.02 14.11
CA ILE A 440 1.64 16.16 14.84
C ILE A 440 2.69 15.64 15.81
N GLY A 441 3.91 16.17 15.72
CA GLY A 441 5.05 15.76 16.52
C GLY A 441 5.93 14.69 15.85
N PRO A 442 6.87 14.07 16.61
CA PRO A 442 7.95 13.24 16.06
C PRO A 442 7.49 11.82 15.69
N ILE A 443 6.65 11.71 14.69
CA ILE A 443 6.12 10.43 14.17
C ILE A 443 6.65 10.26 12.74
N PRO A 444 7.48 9.22 12.45
CA PRO A 444 7.91 8.93 11.08
C PRO A 444 6.72 8.72 10.13
N THR A 445 6.83 9.18 8.89
CA THR A 445 5.72 9.10 7.92
C THR A 445 5.27 7.66 7.62
N ASN A 446 6.19 6.70 7.70
CA ASN A 446 5.97 5.28 7.46
C ASN A 446 5.40 4.51 8.68
N ARG A 447 5.25 5.17 9.83
CA ARG A 447 4.70 4.57 11.04
C ARG A 447 3.18 4.77 11.10
N LEU A 448 2.44 3.79 10.55
CA LEU A 448 0.99 3.84 10.50
C LEU A 448 0.34 3.41 11.83
N ASN A 449 -0.68 4.13 12.23
CA ASN A 449 -1.66 3.68 13.22
C ASN A 449 -2.84 3.03 12.47
N TRP A 450 -2.97 1.71 12.56
CA TRP A 450 -4.00 0.93 11.86
C TRP A 450 -5.42 1.16 12.38
N LEU A 451 -5.58 1.83 13.52
CA LEU A 451 -6.89 2.24 14.06
C LEU A 451 -7.44 3.49 13.34
N GLN A 452 -6.68 4.07 12.43
CA GLN A 452 -7.04 5.25 11.66
C GLN A 452 -7.30 4.88 10.19
N PRO A 453 -8.16 5.63 9.48
CA PRO A 453 -8.33 5.48 8.03
C PRO A 453 -7.02 5.64 7.26
N HIS A 454 -6.94 4.99 6.10
CA HIS A 454 -5.85 5.17 5.15
C HIS A 454 -6.45 5.49 3.78
N GLU A 455 -6.24 6.68 3.26
CA GLU A 455 -6.89 7.18 2.03
C GLU A 455 -8.40 6.90 2.00
N GLY A 456 -9.10 7.28 3.07
CA GLY A 456 -10.51 6.99 3.27
C GLY A 456 -10.76 5.79 4.19
N ASN A 457 -12.02 5.57 4.51
CA ASN A 457 -12.48 4.52 5.40
C ASN A 457 -13.14 3.40 4.61
N LEU A 458 -12.58 2.19 4.67
CA LEU A 458 -13.10 1.04 3.93
C LEU A 458 -14.55 0.69 4.32
N THR A 459 -14.94 0.91 5.57
CA THR A 459 -16.34 0.68 6.00
C THR A 459 -17.31 1.62 5.30
N ASP A 460 -16.97 2.90 5.19
CA ASP A 460 -17.79 3.91 4.48
C ASP A 460 -17.75 3.68 2.96
N PHE A 461 -16.69 3.10 2.43
CA PHE A 461 -16.59 2.72 1.02
C PHE A 461 -17.46 1.50 0.67
N LEU A 462 -17.51 0.51 1.54
CA LEU A 462 -18.25 -0.73 1.30
C LEU A 462 -19.71 -0.65 1.73
N TYR A 463 -20.06 0.23 2.68
CA TYR A 463 -21.40 0.34 3.23
C TYR A 463 -21.90 1.78 3.21
N ARG A 464 -23.17 1.94 2.89
CA ARG A 464 -23.88 3.21 2.94
C ARG A 464 -25.00 3.15 3.96
N SER A 465 -25.07 4.12 4.86
CA SER A 465 -26.22 4.29 5.75
C SER A 465 -27.44 4.80 4.98
N ARG A 466 -28.65 4.40 5.42
CA ARG A 466 -29.93 4.90 4.92
C ARG A 466 -30.94 5.02 6.06
N ALA A 467 -31.93 5.87 5.87
CA ALA A 467 -33.05 5.96 6.79
C ALA A 467 -33.80 4.61 6.87
N TYR A 468 -34.19 4.24 8.08
CA TYR A 468 -34.92 2.99 8.33
C TYR A 468 -35.97 3.22 9.42
N GLN A 469 -37.21 2.86 9.14
CA GLN A 469 -38.34 3.00 10.07
C GLN A 469 -39.18 1.75 10.02
N ILE A 470 -39.65 1.30 11.17
CA ILE A 470 -40.59 0.19 11.32
C ILE A 470 -41.87 0.75 12.00
N ALA A 471 -43.01 0.47 11.39
CA ALA A 471 -44.32 0.66 12.01
C ALA A 471 -45.00 -0.71 12.22
N ALA A 472 -45.68 -0.91 13.31
CA ALA A 472 -46.48 -2.09 13.50
C ALA A 472 -47.59 -2.14 12.43
N LEU A 473 -47.77 -3.30 11.81
CA LEU A 473 -48.96 -3.55 11.03
C LEU A 473 -50.10 -3.80 12.03
N GLY A 474 -51.08 -2.88 12.04
CA GLY A 474 -52.24 -2.96 12.92
C GLY A 474 -53.13 -4.20 12.70
#